data_1a46459d19d6fdb4d15c5dc031675fd9
#
_entry.id   1a46459d19d6fdb4d15c5dc031675fd9
#
_cell.length_a   1.000
_cell.length_b   1.000
_cell.length_c   1.000
_cell.angle_alpha   90.00
_cell.angle_beta   90.00
_cell.angle_gamma   90.00
#
_symmetry.space_group_name_H-M   'P 1'
#
loop_
_entity.id
_entity.type
_entity.pdbx_description
1 polymer ?
#
loop_
_entity_poly.entity_id
_entity_poly.type
_entity_poly.pdbx_seq_one_letter_code
_entity_poly.pdbx_strand_id
1 'polypeptide(L)'
;MLAVTNNFKTAIQASKRQFAARVELYEGSTLKATYMHTDAIKSITIDRTGEESKFFGFLVTHKFNIKLRDVPRTINVSTANHFKISLGLNVNGTYEYVSYPLAYVTEVNRDENTNELSVTAYDLFNKAKMLLQSDLGLTAPYTIKNVAEACSGLLNASSAVIPNLDIFNLEYPTGANFDGSETLQEVIKAIAEATQTISYINASNQLVFKRLDKDGAAVKTITRNDYIDLDSGTNKRLQTIASITELGDNVSASTTQSGSTQYIRDNAFLDLREDIASLVEAAVGTVGNITINQFSCKWRGDMAVEVGDKLDLTTKNNGKVTTYLLNDSISYNGALEESSEWKYTEEEKVDSNPSTIGEIIKQTYARVDKAEKTVEIVASETNANKDAISSLQMSTESINAAVKSVESNTAELIENLNSDIATLSKEVEAKITAEDVSIAIKSELDNGVSKVTTETGFTFDENGLTISKTGSEMTTTVDEDGISVYKDGDEVLTANNKGVVAYDLHAKTYLIIGETSRFEDYEKDGEQRTGCFWIGGGN
;
A
#
# COMPACT_ATOMS: atom_id res chain seq x y z
N MET A 1 20.66 2.24 -17.36
CA MET A 1 20.71 3.33 -18.37
C MET A 1 20.07 2.84 -19.64
N LEU A 2 19.18 3.60 -20.24
CA LEU A 2 18.52 3.27 -21.50
C LEU A 2 19.54 3.16 -22.64
N ALA A 3 19.22 2.34 -23.62
CA ALA A 3 20.09 2.16 -24.79
C ALA A 3 20.01 3.42 -25.67
N VAL A 4 21.12 4.15 -25.73
CA VAL A 4 21.32 5.33 -26.58
C VAL A 4 22.66 5.23 -27.31
N THR A 5 22.79 5.95 -28.42
CA THR A 5 24.04 5.93 -29.21
C THR A 5 25.22 6.58 -28.46
N ASN A 6 26.44 6.25 -28.83
CA ASN A 6 27.63 6.91 -28.27
C ASN A 6 27.64 8.42 -28.58
N ASN A 7 27.09 8.80 -29.74
CA ASN A 7 26.96 10.20 -30.12
C ASN A 7 25.99 10.94 -29.17
N PHE A 8 24.88 10.30 -28.76
CA PHE A 8 23.98 10.83 -27.74
C PHE A 8 24.72 11.05 -26.42
N LYS A 9 25.47 10.03 -25.94
CA LYS A 9 26.25 10.13 -24.69
C LYS A 9 27.25 11.28 -24.71
N THR A 10 27.80 11.61 -25.88
CA THR A 10 28.70 12.76 -26.05
C THR A 10 27.91 14.07 -26.09
N ALA A 11 26.82 14.11 -26.86
CA ALA A 11 26.00 15.31 -27.04
C ALA A 11 25.32 15.75 -25.73
N ILE A 12 24.87 14.81 -24.88
CA ILE A 12 24.22 15.13 -23.59
C ILE A 12 25.19 15.79 -22.60
N GLN A 13 26.50 15.56 -22.73
CA GLN A 13 27.55 16.17 -21.93
C GLN A 13 28.00 17.53 -22.47
N ALA A 14 27.67 17.87 -23.70
CA ALA A 14 28.10 19.12 -24.32
C ALA A 14 27.54 20.36 -23.58
N SER A 15 28.27 21.47 -23.62
CA SER A 15 27.84 22.75 -23.02
C SER A 15 26.57 23.30 -23.67
N LYS A 16 26.44 23.14 -24.98
CA LYS A 16 25.25 23.51 -25.74
C LYS A 16 24.46 22.26 -26.11
N ARG A 17 23.23 22.19 -25.65
CA ARG A 17 22.30 21.09 -25.94
C ARG A 17 21.02 21.68 -26.52
N GLN A 18 20.46 21.01 -27.50
CA GLN A 18 19.15 21.35 -28.05
C GLN A 18 18.22 20.16 -27.83
N PHE A 19 17.08 20.44 -27.25
CA PHE A 19 16.11 19.43 -26.87
C PHE A 19 14.85 19.55 -27.72
N ALA A 20 14.17 18.43 -27.86
CA ALA A 20 12.86 18.32 -28.46
C ALA A 20 11.95 17.51 -27.53
N ALA A 21 10.65 17.62 -27.74
CA ALA A 21 9.67 16.78 -27.11
C ALA A 21 8.62 16.35 -28.12
N ARG A 22 8.13 15.14 -28.00
CA ARG A 22 7.03 14.59 -28.78
C ARG A 22 6.07 13.88 -27.83
N VAL A 23 4.79 14.18 -27.99
CA VAL A 23 3.70 13.60 -27.20
C VAL A 23 2.65 13.07 -28.18
N GLU A 24 2.41 11.77 -28.16
CA GLU A 24 1.46 11.08 -29.02
C GLU A 24 0.26 10.64 -28.17
N LEU A 25 -0.94 11.08 -28.55
CA LEU A 25 -2.20 10.76 -27.87
C LEU A 25 -2.83 9.51 -28.52
N TYR A 26 -3.15 8.53 -27.70
CA TYR A 26 -3.81 7.28 -28.11
C TYR A 26 -5.14 7.07 -27.42
N GLU A 27 -6.08 6.44 -28.11
CA GLU A 27 -7.27 5.81 -27.57
C GLU A 27 -7.22 4.32 -27.93
N GLY A 28 -7.06 3.46 -26.92
CA GLY A 28 -6.65 2.08 -27.18
C GLY A 28 -5.34 2.02 -27.97
N SER A 29 -5.33 1.33 -29.11
CA SER A 29 -4.18 1.27 -30.03
C SER A 29 -4.19 2.34 -31.12
N THR A 30 -5.20 3.21 -31.16
CA THR A 30 -5.40 4.19 -32.23
C THR A 30 -4.73 5.52 -31.89
N LEU A 31 -3.77 5.94 -32.71
CA LEU A 31 -3.17 7.28 -32.63
C LEU A 31 -4.22 8.34 -33.01
N LYS A 32 -4.50 9.29 -32.13
CA LYS A 32 -5.45 10.39 -32.32
C LYS A 32 -4.77 11.70 -32.72
N ALA A 33 -3.62 11.99 -32.11
CA ALA A 33 -2.87 13.21 -32.37
C ALA A 33 -1.39 13.05 -32.01
N THR A 34 -0.56 13.86 -32.66
CA THR A 34 0.87 14.00 -32.31
C THR A 34 1.14 15.47 -32.06
N TYR A 35 1.72 15.79 -30.91
CA TYR A 35 2.13 17.12 -30.50
C TYR A 35 3.65 17.21 -30.46
N MET A 36 4.18 18.29 -31.00
CA MET A 36 5.61 18.54 -31.07
C MET A 36 6.00 19.76 -30.24
N HIS A 37 7.27 19.82 -29.87
CA HIS A 37 7.84 20.94 -29.13
C HIS A 37 7.80 22.27 -29.89
N THR A 38 7.72 22.23 -31.22
CA THR A 38 7.72 23.40 -32.09
C THR A 38 6.40 24.17 -32.06
N ASP A 39 5.29 23.48 -31.76
CA ASP A 39 3.95 24.02 -31.94
C ASP A 39 3.05 23.91 -30.70
N ALA A 40 2.92 22.75 -30.13
CA ALA A 40 1.89 22.51 -29.13
C ALA A 40 2.41 22.26 -27.70
N ILE A 41 3.61 21.70 -27.52
CA ILE A 41 4.10 21.36 -26.18
C ILE A 41 4.64 22.60 -25.49
N LYS A 42 4.04 22.98 -24.36
CA LYS A 42 4.49 24.08 -23.49
C LYS A 42 5.48 23.57 -22.44
N SER A 43 5.13 22.51 -21.74
CA SER A 43 6.01 21.88 -20.77
C SER A 43 5.61 20.42 -20.52
N ILE A 44 6.58 19.64 -20.10
CA ILE A 44 6.39 18.27 -19.61
C ILE A 44 7.17 18.15 -18.31
N THR A 45 6.55 17.64 -17.26
CA THR A 45 7.25 17.21 -16.05
C THR A 45 6.99 15.73 -15.86
N ILE A 46 8.05 14.98 -15.57
CA ILE A 46 8.03 13.55 -15.33
C ILE A 46 8.63 13.32 -13.96
N ASP A 47 7.79 12.99 -13.00
CA ASP A 47 8.21 12.68 -11.63
C ASP A 47 8.32 11.16 -11.51
N ARG A 48 9.48 10.66 -11.08
CA ARG A 48 9.73 9.28 -10.72
C ARG A 48 9.88 9.22 -9.20
N THR A 49 8.93 8.59 -8.52
CA THR A 49 8.87 8.61 -7.06
C THR A 49 8.95 7.20 -6.52
N GLY A 50 10.04 6.90 -5.80
CA GLY A 50 10.23 5.70 -4.99
C GLY A 50 9.97 5.98 -3.51
N GLU A 51 10.05 4.93 -2.70
CA GLU A 51 9.89 5.03 -1.26
C GLU A 51 11.20 5.50 -0.61
N GLU A 52 11.14 6.56 0.20
CA GLU A 52 12.29 7.00 0.99
C GLU A 52 12.58 6.00 2.12
N SER A 53 13.78 6.05 2.67
CA SER A 53 14.18 5.22 3.82
C SER A 53 14.30 3.71 3.57
N LYS A 54 14.24 3.26 2.31
CA LYS A 54 14.44 1.86 1.94
C LYS A 54 15.58 1.67 0.96
N PHE A 55 16.28 0.53 1.07
CA PHE A 55 17.32 0.11 0.13
C PHE A 55 16.76 -0.74 -1.01
N PHE A 56 15.65 -1.41 -0.78
CA PHE A 56 14.93 -2.26 -1.74
C PHE A 56 13.47 -2.46 -1.28
N GLY A 57 12.68 -3.21 -2.03
CA GLY A 57 11.33 -3.60 -1.60
C GLY A 57 10.29 -2.50 -1.81
N PHE A 58 10.45 -1.65 -2.83
CA PHE A 58 9.51 -0.60 -3.11
C PHE A 58 9.27 -0.43 -4.61
N LEU A 59 8.24 0.33 -4.92
CA LEU A 59 7.84 0.66 -6.27
C LEU A 59 8.28 2.08 -6.60
N VAL A 60 8.75 2.30 -7.83
CA VAL A 60 8.98 3.64 -8.37
C VAL A 60 7.91 3.94 -9.41
N THR A 61 7.05 4.89 -9.10
CA THR A 61 5.91 5.29 -9.93
C THR A 61 6.25 6.50 -10.77
N HIS A 62 5.71 6.57 -11.99
CA HIS A 62 5.83 7.73 -12.85
C HIS A 62 4.53 8.55 -12.82
N LYS A 63 4.68 9.84 -12.53
CA LYS A 63 3.63 10.84 -12.71
C LYS A 63 4.04 11.80 -13.81
N PHE A 64 3.13 12.09 -14.71
CA PHE A 64 3.35 12.96 -15.86
C PHE A 64 2.43 14.16 -15.76
N ASN A 65 3.00 15.36 -15.83
CA ASN A 65 2.26 16.60 -15.96
C ASN A 65 2.60 17.21 -17.32
N ILE A 66 1.61 17.27 -18.21
CA ILE A 66 1.78 17.72 -19.59
C ILE A 66 0.96 18.98 -19.79
N LYS A 67 1.58 20.03 -20.31
CA LYS A 67 0.88 21.24 -20.71
C LYS A 67 1.00 21.42 -22.23
N LEU A 68 -0.16 21.43 -22.88
CA LEU A 68 -0.30 21.63 -24.32
C LEU A 68 -1.05 22.94 -24.58
N ARG A 69 -0.70 23.64 -25.64
CA ARG A 69 -1.39 24.83 -26.14
C ARG A 69 -2.05 24.53 -27.47
N ASP A 70 -3.09 25.28 -27.77
CA ASP A 70 -3.78 25.25 -29.07
C ASP A 70 -4.30 23.88 -29.50
N VAL A 71 -4.65 23.01 -28.52
CA VAL A 71 -5.24 21.70 -28.79
C VAL A 71 -6.67 21.90 -29.32
N PRO A 72 -6.98 21.46 -30.56
CA PRO A 72 -8.31 21.59 -31.13
C PRO A 72 -9.39 20.98 -30.23
N ARG A 73 -10.51 21.67 -30.04
CA ARG A 73 -11.64 21.18 -29.23
C ARG A 73 -12.28 19.90 -29.80
N THR A 74 -12.04 19.60 -31.07
CA THR A 74 -12.46 18.35 -31.70
C THR A 74 -11.71 17.13 -31.20
N ILE A 75 -10.53 17.35 -30.58
CA ILE A 75 -9.75 16.29 -29.92
C ILE A 75 -10.19 16.24 -28.46
N ASN A 76 -10.95 15.21 -28.13
CA ASN A 76 -11.37 14.93 -26.76
C ASN A 76 -10.26 14.14 -26.04
N VAL A 77 -9.67 14.75 -25.00
CA VAL A 77 -8.73 14.07 -24.10
C VAL A 77 -9.48 13.70 -22.84
N SER A 78 -9.46 12.43 -22.47
CA SER A 78 -10.19 11.87 -21.33
C SER A 78 -9.39 10.76 -20.65
N THR A 79 -9.91 10.22 -19.57
CA THR A 79 -9.34 9.08 -18.84
C THR A 79 -9.30 7.78 -19.64
N ALA A 80 -9.98 7.71 -20.80
CA ALA A 80 -9.87 6.59 -21.73
C ALA A 80 -8.59 6.62 -22.59
N ASN A 81 -7.85 7.74 -22.51
CA ASN A 81 -6.66 7.96 -23.32
C ASN A 81 -5.37 7.66 -22.55
N HIS A 82 -4.31 7.45 -23.31
CA HIS A 82 -2.94 7.48 -22.80
C HIS A 82 -2.02 8.23 -23.76
N PHE A 83 -0.91 8.72 -23.21
CA PHE A 83 0.12 9.37 -23.98
C PHE A 83 1.39 8.52 -24.05
N LYS A 84 2.03 8.56 -25.20
CA LYS A 84 3.42 8.15 -25.35
C LYS A 84 4.29 9.40 -25.41
N ILE A 85 5.16 9.55 -24.43
CA ILE A 85 6.00 10.74 -24.25
C ILE A 85 7.43 10.38 -24.62
N SER A 86 8.06 11.24 -25.42
CA SER A 86 9.45 11.10 -25.79
C SER A 86 10.16 12.46 -25.72
N LEU A 87 11.32 12.48 -25.09
CA LEU A 87 12.22 13.63 -25.09
C LEU A 87 13.38 13.36 -26.03
N GLY A 88 13.75 14.32 -26.84
CA GLY A 88 14.78 14.21 -27.85
C GLY A 88 15.97 15.11 -27.56
N LEU A 89 17.16 14.65 -27.91
CA LEU A 89 18.39 15.42 -27.91
C LEU A 89 18.89 15.55 -29.37
N ASN A 90 19.27 16.74 -29.78
CA ASN A 90 19.90 16.93 -31.08
C ASN A 90 21.30 16.32 -31.07
N VAL A 91 21.48 15.34 -31.94
CA VAL A 91 22.73 14.62 -32.15
C VAL A 91 23.13 14.84 -33.62
N ASN A 92 24.10 15.69 -33.83
CA ASN A 92 24.60 15.99 -35.19
C ASN A 92 23.51 16.45 -36.19
N GLY A 93 22.56 17.26 -35.74
CA GLY A 93 21.49 17.82 -36.56
C GLY A 93 20.21 16.98 -36.63
N THR A 94 20.19 15.78 -36.03
CA THR A 94 19.01 14.92 -35.95
C THR A 94 18.64 14.67 -34.46
N TYR A 95 17.34 14.65 -34.14
CA TYR A 95 16.91 14.35 -32.80
C TYR A 95 16.88 12.84 -32.56
N GLU A 96 17.62 12.38 -31.53
CA GLU A 96 17.52 11.05 -30.97
C GLU A 96 16.60 11.10 -29.76
N TYR A 97 15.51 10.29 -29.79
CA TYR A 97 14.45 10.33 -28.79
C TYR A 97 14.59 9.19 -27.78
N VAL A 98 14.39 9.54 -26.53
CA VAL A 98 14.22 8.62 -25.41
C VAL A 98 12.74 8.63 -25.03
N SER A 99 12.14 7.45 -24.96
CA SER A 99 10.73 7.29 -24.58
C SER A 99 10.61 6.95 -23.11
N TYR A 100 9.46 7.31 -22.55
CA TYR A 100 9.04 6.98 -21.17
C TYR A 100 7.90 5.96 -21.20
N PRO A 101 7.51 5.37 -20.03
CA PRO A 101 6.33 4.53 -19.93
C PRO A 101 5.09 5.20 -20.49
N LEU A 102 4.10 4.42 -20.89
CA LEU A 102 2.80 4.96 -21.29
C LEU A 102 2.17 5.71 -20.12
N ALA A 103 1.71 6.91 -20.39
CA ALA A 103 1.12 7.84 -19.43
C ALA A 103 -0.40 7.78 -19.55
N TYR A 104 -1.07 7.06 -18.63
CA TYR A 104 -2.52 6.90 -18.59
C TYR A 104 -3.16 8.12 -17.94
N VAL A 105 -4.06 8.77 -18.65
CA VAL A 105 -4.69 10.03 -18.23
C VAL A 105 -5.59 9.80 -17.02
N THR A 106 -5.40 10.62 -15.99
CA THR A 106 -6.24 10.63 -14.78
C THR A 106 -7.02 11.91 -14.62
N GLU A 107 -6.45 13.04 -15.06
CA GLU A 107 -7.06 14.34 -14.92
C GLU A 107 -6.76 15.20 -16.16
N VAL A 108 -7.77 15.96 -16.59
CA VAL A 108 -7.66 16.89 -17.71
C VAL A 108 -8.31 18.20 -17.30
N ASN A 109 -7.56 19.28 -17.44
CA ASN A 109 -8.07 20.63 -17.22
C ASN A 109 -7.76 21.51 -18.43
N ARG A 110 -8.76 22.21 -18.95
CA ARG A 110 -8.62 23.17 -20.03
C ARG A 110 -8.88 24.59 -19.51
N ASP A 111 -7.90 25.44 -19.63
CA ASP A 111 -8.07 26.87 -19.39
C ASP A 111 -8.80 27.50 -20.58
N GLU A 112 -10.04 27.96 -20.36
CA GLU A 112 -10.88 28.55 -21.41
C GLU A 112 -10.36 29.90 -21.91
N ASN A 113 -9.55 30.62 -21.12
CA ASN A 113 -9.02 31.92 -21.50
C ASN A 113 -7.78 31.78 -22.40
N THR A 114 -6.91 30.82 -22.07
CA THR A 114 -5.63 30.64 -22.77
C THR A 114 -5.68 29.48 -23.77
N ASN A 115 -6.77 28.67 -23.77
CA ASN A 115 -6.89 27.43 -24.52
C ASN A 115 -5.75 26.41 -24.23
N GLU A 116 -5.14 26.53 -23.04
CA GLU A 116 -4.11 25.60 -22.58
C GLU A 116 -4.77 24.35 -22.02
N LEU A 117 -4.24 23.19 -22.39
CA LEU A 117 -4.65 21.91 -21.86
C LEU A 117 -3.60 21.39 -20.90
N SER A 118 -3.97 21.23 -19.63
CA SER A 118 -3.16 20.59 -18.60
C SER A 118 -3.65 19.17 -18.37
N VAL A 119 -2.74 18.20 -18.45
CA VAL A 119 -3.06 16.79 -18.27
C VAL A 119 -2.17 16.21 -17.18
N THR A 120 -2.78 15.53 -16.22
CA THR A 120 -2.09 14.67 -15.27
C THR A 120 -2.31 13.22 -15.68
N ALA A 121 -1.24 12.47 -15.73
CA ALA A 121 -1.26 11.05 -16.10
C ALA A 121 -0.25 10.26 -15.25
N TYR A 122 -0.44 8.96 -15.17
CA TYR A 122 0.41 8.04 -14.41
C TYR A 122 0.74 6.80 -15.24
N ASP A 123 1.78 6.10 -14.84
CA ASP A 123 2.07 4.77 -15.37
C ASP A 123 1.05 3.72 -14.88
N LEU A 124 1.29 2.45 -15.21
CA LEU A 124 0.40 1.34 -14.87
C LEU A 124 0.24 1.12 -13.36
N PHE A 125 1.17 1.57 -12.52
CA PHE A 125 1.04 1.39 -11.07
C PHE A 125 -0.14 2.13 -10.44
N ASN A 126 -0.63 3.20 -11.08
CA ASN A 126 -1.87 3.82 -10.60
C ASN A 126 -3.07 2.88 -10.74
N LYS A 127 -3.10 2.02 -11.76
CA LYS A 127 -4.12 0.99 -11.94
C LYS A 127 -3.98 -0.14 -10.93
N ALA A 128 -2.75 -0.47 -10.53
CA ALA A 128 -2.45 -1.53 -9.56
C ALA A 128 -3.10 -1.32 -8.19
N LYS A 129 -3.44 -0.08 -7.84
CA LYS A 129 -4.15 0.27 -6.60
C LYS A 129 -5.60 -0.21 -6.55
N MET A 130 -6.21 -0.48 -7.69
CA MET A 130 -7.62 -0.85 -7.83
C MET A 130 -7.82 -2.32 -8.19
N LEU A 131 -6.76 -3.06 -8.49
CA LEU A 131 -6.78 -4.48 -8.82
C LEU A 131 -6.39 -5.27 -7.57
N LEU A 132 -6.98 -6.43 -7.38
CA LEU A 132 -6.77 -7.28 -6.21
C LEU A 132 -5.90 -8.50 -6.53
N GLN A 133 -5.28 -9.06 -5.49
CA GLN A 133 -4.54 -10.32 -5.56
C GLN A 133 -5.42 -11.46 -6.07
N SER A 134 -6.66 -11.52 -5.61
CA SER A 134 -7.66 -12.51 -6.05
C SER A 134 -7.91 -12.50 -7.57
N ASP A 135 -7.69 -11.36 -8.25
CA ASP A 135 -7.88 -11.23 -9.69
C ASP A 135 -6.74 -11.88 -10.50
N LEU A 136 -5.62 -12.28 -9.85
CA LEU A 136 -4.51 -12.95 -10.51
C LEU A 136 -4.87 -14.34 -11.03
N GLY A 137 -5.88 -14.99 -10.44
CA GLY A 137 -6.37 -16.30 -10.87
C GLY A 137 -5.33 -17.43 -10.74
N LEU A 138 -4.34 -17.26 -9.87
CA LEU A 138 -3.27 -18.23 -9.66
C LEU A 138 -3.77 -19.39 -8.77
N THR A 139 -3.40 -20.60 -9.16
CA THR A 139 -3.64 -21.81 -8.37
C THR A 139 -2.29 -22.42 -7.98
N ALA A 140 -2.11 -22.72 -6.70
CA ALA A 140 -0.91 -23.41 -6.22
C ALA A 140 -0.78 -24.81 -6.86
N PRO A 141 0.44 -25.32 -7.10
CA PRO A 141 1.73 -24.70 -6.77
C PRO A 141 2.13 -23.62 -7.78
N TYR A 142 2.83 -22.58 -7.31
CA TYR A 142 3.41 -21.56 -8.16
C TYR A 142 4.72 -21.02 -7.59
N THR A 143 5.45 -20.24 -8.38
CA THR A 143 6.68 -19.56 -7.96
C THR A 143 6.46 -18.05 -7.87
N ILE A 144 7.37 -17.30 -7.21
CA ILE A 144 7.36 -15.83 -7.24
C ILE A 144 7.37 -15.31 -8.69
N LYS A 145 8.10 -15.99 -9.58
CA LYS A 145 8.14 -15.65 -11.01
C LYS A 145 6.75 -15.74 -11.64
N ASN A 146 6.00 -16.79 -11.36
CA ASN A 146 4.63 -16.93 -11.89
C ASN A 146 3.72 -15.80 -11.42
N VAL A 147 3.85 -15.41 -10.12
CA VAL A 147 3.09 -14.29 -9.59
C VAL A 147 3.47 -12.97 -10.27
N ALA A 148 4.77 -12.72 -10.47
CA ALA A 148 5.26 -11.52 -11.17
C ALA A 148 4.76 -11.45 -12.63
N GLU A 149 4.75 -12.58 -13.34
CA GLU A 149 4.22 -12.68 -14.70
C GLU A 149 2.70 -12.45 -14.73
N ALA A 150 1.96 -13.01 -13.77
CA ALA A 150 0.52 -12.79 -13.63
C ALA A 150 0.19 -11.32 -13.31
N CYS A 151 0.96 -10.68 -12.42
CA CYS A 151 0.84 -9.24 -12.14
C CYS A 151 1.02 -8.41 -13.42
N SER A 152 2.03 -8.74 -14.23
CA SER A 152 2.26 -8.08 -15.52
C SER A 152 1.05 -8.23 -16.46
N GLY A 153 0.48 -9.43 -16.53
CA GLY A 153 -0.72 -9.72 -17.34
C GLY A 153 -1.94 -8.91 -16.88
N LEU A 154 -2.22 -8.91 -15.59
CA LEU A 154 -3.38 -8.20 -15.02
C LEU A 154 -3.26 -6.68 -15.17
N LEU A 155 -2.04 -6.13 -15.08
CA LEU A 155 -1.76 -4.72 -15.39
C LEU A 155 -1.96 -4.36 -16.86
N ASN A 156 -1.97 -5.32 -17.77
CA ASN A 156 -1.80 -5.15 -19.20
C ASN A 156 -0.43 -4.49 -19.55
N ALA A 157 0.59 -4.82 -18.79
CA ALA A 157 1.96 -4.50 -19.18
C ALA A 157 2.41 -5.39 -20.35
N SER A 158 3.41 -4.94 -21.12
CA SER A 158 3.88 -5.69 -22.29
C SER A 158 4.49 -7.04 -21.91
N SER A 159 5.16 -7.11 -20.77
CA SER A 159 5.71 -8.32 -20.13
C SER A 159 6.29 -7.99 -18.75
N ALA A 160 6.69 -9.01 -18.00
CA ALA A 160 7.55 -8.84 -16.83
C ALA A 160 9.03 -8.98 -17.23
N VAL A 161 9.88 -8.10 -16.70
CA VAL A 161 11.34 -8.22 -16.77
C VAL A 161 11.84 -8.67 -15.40
N ILE A 162 12.15 -9.95 -15.30
CA ILE A 162 12.52 -10.62 -14.06
C ILE A 162 14.01 -10.95 -14.10
N PRO A 163 14.80 -10.51 -13.12
CA PRO A 163 16.22 -10.85 -13.08
C PRO A 163 16.40 -12.35 -12.82
N ASN A 164 17.48 -12.92 -13.37
CA ASN A 164 17.80 -14.34 -13.15
C ASN A 164 18.37 -14.53 -11.72
N LEU A 165 17.48 -14.59 -10.74
CA LEU A 165 17.78 -14.80 -9.33
C LEU A 165 17.00 -16.01 -8.84
N ASP A 166 17.68 -16.91 -8.11
CA ASP A 166 17.11 -18.19 -7.66
C ASP A 166 15.83 -17.99 -6.83
N ILE A 167 15.74 -16.92 -6.07
CA ILE A 167 14.58 -16.60 -5.25
C ILE A 167 13.28 -16.43 -6.07
N PHE A 168 13.35 -16.02 -7.32
CA PHE A 168 12.17 -15.95 -8.18
C PHE A 168 11.61 -17.32 -8.56
N ASN A 169 12.44 -18.37 -8.48
CA ASN A 169 12.06 -19.75 -8.75
C ASN A 169 11.63 -20.52 -7.50
N LEU A 170 11.56 -19.85 -6.34
CA LEU A 170 11.13 -20.45 -5.10
C LEU A 170 9.67 -20.88 -5.22
N GLU A 171 9.40 -22.16 -4.92
CA GLU A 171 8.07 -22.75 -5.04
C GLU A 171 7.23 -22.54 -3.78
N TYR A 172 5.94 -22.36 -3.99
CA TYR A 172 4.90 -22.26 -2.99
C TYR A 172 3.86 -23.37 -3.26
N PRO A 173 4.03 -24.57 -2.67
CA PRO A 173 3.18 -25.72 -2.96
C PRO A 173 1.71 -25.50 -2.59
N THR A 174 1.46 -24.75 -1.51
CA THR A 174 0.12 -24.43 -1.01
C THR A 174 -0.30 -22.99 -1.30
N GLY A 175 0.58 -22.20 -1.96
CA GLY A 175 0.43 -20.77 -2.16
C GLY A 175 1.26 -19.96 -1.16
N ALA A 176 1.45 -18.68 -1.45
CA ALA A 176 2.00 -17.70 -0.52
C ALA A 176 0.88 -17.22 0.44
N ASN A 177 1.24 -16.59 1.54
CA ASN A 177 0.30 -16.17 2.59
C ASN A 177 -0.48 -14.90 2.23
N PHE A 178 -1.17 -14.92 1.09
CA PHE A 178 -2.10 -13.86 0.69
C PHE A 178 -3.51 -14.19 1.15
N ASP A 179 -4.25 -13.18 1.63
CA ASP A 179 -5.68 -13.33 1.98
C ASP A 179 -6.62 -13.05 0.80
N GLY A 180 -6.10 -12.54 -0.31
CA GLY A 180 -6.83 -12.24 -1.55
C GLY A 180 -7.39 -10.82 -1.60
N SER A 181 -7.24 -10.02 -0.54
CA SER A 181 -7.70 -8.64 -0.49
C SER A 181 -6.61 -7.62 -0.78
N GLU A 182 -5.36 -8.06 -0.81
CA GLU A 182 -4.24 -7.21 -1.12
C GLU A 182 -4.39 -6.60 -2.50
N THR A 183 -4.06 -5.33 -2.61
CA THR A 183 -3.99 -4.68 -3.92
C THR A 183 -2.84 -5.26 -4.73
N LEU A 184 -2.96 -5.21 -6.04
CA LEU A 184 -1.88 -5.65 -6.91
C LEU A 184 -0.57 -4.88 -6.67
N GLN A 185 -0.68 -3.63 -6.19
CA GLN A 185 0.47 -2.84 -5.79
C GLN A 185 1.20 -3.45 -4.59
N GLU A 186 0.45 -3.93 -3.59
CA GLU A 186 1.00 -4.60 -2.40
C GLU A 186 1.63 -5.94 -2.78
N VAL A 187 1.00 -6.71 -3.68
CA VAL A 187 1.59 -7.96 -4.20
C VAL A 187 2.93 -7.71 -4.89
N ILE A 188 3.01 -6.69 -5.78
CA ILE A 188 4.26 -6.34 -6.46
C ILE A 188 5.32 -5.86 -5.46
N LYS A 189 4.91 -5.10 -4.43
CA LYS A 189 5.79 -4.67 -3.34
C LYS A 189 6.31 -5.87 -2.55
N ALA A 190 5.45 -6.82 -2.18
CA ALA A 190 5.84 -8.05 -1.49
C ALA A 190 6.87 -8.86 -2.31
N ILE A 191 6.68 -8.97 -3.63
CA ILE A 191 7.68 -9.57 -4.53
C ILE A 191 9.01 -8.80 -4.42
N ALA A 192 8.98 -7.48 -4.55
CA ALA A 192 10.19 -6.66 -4.52
C ALA A 192 10.94 -6.76 -3.19
N GLU A 193 10.23 -6.83 -2.06
CA GLU A 193 10.79 -7.04 -0.73
C GLU A 193 11.43 -8.43 -0.60
N ALA A 194 10.68 -9.49 -0.92
CA ALA A 194 11.17 -10.86 -0.82
C ALA A 194 12.39 -11.11 -1.72
N THR A 195 12.46 -10.47 -2.89
CA THR A 195 13.53 -10.66 -3.87
C THR A 195 14.66 -9.62 -3.79
N GLN A 196 14.60 -8.69 -2.85
CA GLN A 196 15.53 -7.56 -2.65
C GLN A 196 15.71 -6.74 -3.94
N THR A 197 14.60 -6.44 -4.61
CA THR A 197 14.56 -5.63 -5.84
C THR A 197 13.78 -4.34 -5.60
N ILE A 198 13.87 -3.42 -6.54
CA ILE A 198 12.90 -2.36 -6.75
C ILE A 198 12.04 -2.71 -7.97
N SER A 199 10.83 -2.17 -8.06
CA SER A 199 9.99 -2.41 -9.22
C SER A 199 9.52 -1.11 -9.84
N TYR A 200 9.45 -1.07 -11.18
CA TYR A 200 8.99 0.09 -11.95
C TYR A 200 8.45 -0.34 -13.31
N ILE A 201 7.72 0.55 -13.97
CA ILE A 201 7.31 0.37 -15.36
C ILE A 201 8.35 1.06 -16.26
N ASN A 202 8.95 0.34 -17.21
CA ASN A 202 9.95 0.89 -18.10
C ASN A 202 9.36 1.52 -19.38
N ALA A 203 10.22 2.12 -20.21
CA ALA A 203 9.84 2.77 -21.46
C ALA A 203 9.14 1.85 -22.48
N SER A 204 9.31 0.54 -22.37
CA SER A 204 8.61 -0.48 -23.17
C SER A 204 7.29 -0.92 -22.53
N ASN A 205 6.83 -0.24 -21.51
CA ASN A 205 5.64 -0.55 -20.74
C ASN A 205 5.66 -1.96 -20.11
N GLN A 206 6.85 -2.39 -19.67
CA GLN A 206 7.08 -3.67 -19.01
C GLN A 206 7.17 -3.46 -17.50
N LEU A 207 6.65 -4.41 -16.72
CA LEU A 207 6.86 -4.49 -15.28
C LEU A 207 8.27 -5.01 -15.02
N VAL A 208 9.13 -4.19 -14.41
CA VAL A 208 10.53 -4.52 -14.18
C VAL A 208 10.78 -4.76 -12.69
N PHE A 209 11.48 -5.83 -12.38
CA PHE A 209 12.12 -6.06 -11.09
C PHE A 209 13.62 -5.91 -11.26
N LYS A 210 14.24 -4.97 -10.53
CA LYS A 210 15.66 -4.64 -10.67
C LYS A 210 16.34 -4.63 -9.30
N ARG A 211 17.40 -5.41 -9.16
CA ARG A 211 18.26 -5.32 -7.97
C ARG A 211 19.25 -4.19 -8.16
N LEU A 212 19.47 -3.38 -7.12
CA LEU A 212 20.49 -2.34 -7.16
C LEU A 212 21.89 -2.98 -7.17
N ASP A 213 22.70 -2.59 -8.14
CA ASP A 213 24.04 -3.12 -8.30
C ASP A 213 25.02 -2.43 -7.35
N LYS A 214 25.41 -3.12 -6.25
CA LYS A 214 26.34 -2.58 -5.26
C LYS A 214 27.79 -2.54 -5.76
N ASP A 215 28.18 -3.46 -6.63
CA ASP A 215 29.56 -3.72 -7.03
C ASP A 215 29.94 -3.08 -8.38
N GLY A 216 28.96 -2.85 -9.24
CA GLY A 216 29.15 -2.25 -10.56
C GLY A 216 29.58 -0.79 -10.52
N ALA A 217 30.15 -0.33 -11.63
CA ALA A 217 30.49 1.07 -11.81
C ALA A 217 29.23 1.95 -11.96
N ALA A 218 29.32 3.22 -11.55
CA ALA A 218 28.29 4.19 -11.81
C ALA A 218 28.10 4.38 -13.34
N VAL A 219 26.86 4.40 -13.79
CA VAL A 219 26.52 4.58 -15.22
C VAL A 219 26.64 6.04 -15.65
N LYS A 220 26.57 6.95 -14.69
CA LYS A 220 26.70 8.39 -14.89
C LYS A 220 27.49 9.03 -13.76
N THR A 221 28.42 9.91 -14.14
CA THR A 221 29.07 10.82 -13.20
C THR A 221 28.52 12.23 -13.41
N ILE A 222 27.98 12.82 -12.35
CA ILE A 222 27.52 14.21 -12.30
C ILE A 222 28.67 15.02 -11.71
N THR A 223 29.27 15.86 -12.55
CA THR A 223 30.41 16.67 -12.17
C THR A 223 29.95 18.06 -11.69
N ARG A 224 30.89 18.83 -11.11
CA ARG A 224 30.63 20.20 -10.67
C ARG A 224 30.07 21.11 -11.79
N ASN A 225 30.32 20.80 -13.04
CA ASN A 225 29.84 21.57 -14.18
C ASN A 225 28.40 21.18 -14.59
N ASP A 226 27.87 20.10 -14.05
CA ASP A 226 26.57 19.54 -14.43
C ASP A 226 25.46 19.94 -13.49
N TYR A 227 25.75 20.35 -12.25
CA TYR A 227 24.72 20.70 -11.28
C TYR A 227 24.73 22.21 -10.91
N ILE A 228 23.55 22.68 -10.58
CA ILE A 228 23.30 24.04 -10.07
C ILE A 228 23.42 24.02 -8.55
N ASP A 229 22.82 23.01 -7.94
CA ASP A 229 22.82 22.81 -6.51
C ASP A 229 23.05 21.34 -6.17
N LEU A 230 23.80 21.10 -5.10
CA LEU A 230 24.09 19.76 -4.56
C LEU A 230 24.25 19.84 -3.05
N ASP A 231 23.27 19.26 -2.37
CA ASP A 231 23.39 18.88 -0.96
C ASP A 231 23.74 17.41 -0.85
N SER A 232 24.74 17.07 -0.05
CA SER A 232 25.14 15.69 0.23
C SER A 232 25.14 15.44 1.73
N GLY A 233 24.33 14.49 2.14
CA GLY A 233 24.23 14.03 3.52
C GLY A 233 25.16 12.86 3.82
N THR A 234 24.87 12.17 4.90
CA THR A 234 25.66 11.01 5.35
C THR A 234 25.36 9.76 4.50
N ASN A 235 26.35 8.90 4.41
CA ASN A 235 26.16 7.56 3.85
C ASN A 235 25.25 6.73 4.73
N LYS A 236 24.36 6.03 4.12
CA LYS A 236 23.58 4.96 4.74
C LYS A 236 24.01 3.63 4.14
N ARG A 237 24.35 2.69 4.99
CA ARG A 237 24.77 1.34 4.60
C ARG A 237 23.77 0.34 5.16
N LEU A 238 23.34 -0.59 4.34
CA LEU A 238 22.51 -1.69 4.79
C LEU A 238 23.38 -2.70 5.55
N GLN A 239 23.16 -2.81 6.85
CA GLN A 239 23.82 -3.79 7.72
C GLN A 239 22.94 -5.01 7.92
N THR A 240 21.70 -4.80 8.30
CA THR A 240 20.79 -5.84 8.78
C THR A 240 19.54 -5.88 7.91
N ILE A 241 19.09 -7.07 7.60
CA ILE A 241 17.73 -7.32 7.13
C ILE A 241 17.02 -8.07 8.23
N ALA A 242 15.87 -7.58 8.66
CA ALA A 242 15.02 -8.21 9.65
C ALA A 242 13.64 -8.45 9.03
N SER A 243 13.22 -9.71 8.95
CA SER A 243 11.87 -10.10 8.58
C SER A 243 11.06 -10.29 9.85
N ILE A 244 9.98 -9.55 9.97
CA ILE A 244 9.01 -9.67 11.06
C ILE A 244 7.78 -10.28 10.44
N THR A 245 7.49 -11.52 10.84
CA THR A 245 6.33 -12.26 10.33
C THR A 245 5.05 -11.77 10.99
N GLU A 246 3.91 -12.09 10.40
CA GLU A 246 2.60 -11.85 11.01
C GLU A 246 2.49 -12.47 12.43
N LEU A 247 3.18 -13.57 12.69
CA LEU A 247 3.27 -14.20 14.01
C LEU A 247 4.10 -13.40 15.02
N GLY A 248 4.75 -12.31 14.58
CA GLY A 248 5.63 -11.51 15.41
C GLY A 248 7.05 -12.10 15.56
N ASP A 249 7.36 -13.20 14.87
CA ASP A 249 8.70 -13.75 14.86
C ASP A 249 9.64 -12.79 14.14
N ASN A 250 10.77 -12.50 14.76
CA ASN A 250 11.80 -11.64 14.20
C ASN A 250 12.99 -12.48 13.78
N VAL A 251 13.13 -12.67 12.48
CA VAL A 251 14.29 -13.35 11.88
C VAL A 251 15.20 -12.31 11.24
N SER A 252 16.43 -12.21 11.69
CA SER A 252 17.36 -11.21 11.18
C SER A 252 18.75 -11.79 10.90
N ALA A 253 19.40 -11.23 9.89
CA ALA A 253 20.79 -11.46 9.59
C ALA A 253 21.53 -10.13 9.36
N SER A 254 22.82 -10.10 9.65
CA SER A 254 23.62 -8.88 9.60
C SER A 254 24.97 -9.11 8.98
N THR A 255 25.49 -8.08 8.29
CA THR A 255 26.91 -8.03 7.92
C THR A 255 27.76 -7.62 9.11
N THR A 256 29.07 -7.77 8.98
CA THR A 256 30.03 -7.36 10.02
C THR A 256 30.26 -5.85 10.10
N GLN A 257 29.83 -5.10 9.09
CA GLN A 257 30.03 -3.65 9.02
C GLN A 257 28.80 -2.91 9.56
N SER A 258 29.02 -1.93 10.44
CA SER A 258 27.93 -1.13 11.02
C SER A 258 27.10 -0.40 9.96
N GLY A 259 25.82 -0.32 10.15
CA GLY A 259 24.89 0.33 9.25
C GLY A 259 23.46 0.32 9.78
N SER A 260 22.53 0.54 8.89
CA SER A 260 21.10 0.59 9.18
C SER A 260 20.44 -0.79 9.01
N THR A 261 19.31 -0.98 9.68
CA THR A 261 18.44 -2.14 9.52
C THR A 261 17.31 -1.80 8.55
N GLN A 262 17.05 -2.69 7.61
CA GLN A 262 15.81 -2.64 6.84
C GLN A 262 14.88 -3.74 7.34
N TYR A 263 13.67 -3.35 7.70
CA TYR A 263 12.62 -4.26 8.13
C TYR A 263 11.74 -4.65 6.93
N ILE A 264 11.43 -5.94 6.85
CA ILE A 264 10.40 -6.52 5.98
C ILE A 264 9.33 -7.01 6.92
N ARG A 265 8.10 -6.52 6.78
CA ARG A 265 7.00 -6.84 7.68
C ARG A 265 5.88 -7.50 6.92
N ASP A 266 5.30 -8.54 7.51
CA ASP A 266 4.08 -9.20 7.04
C ASP A 266 4.16 -9.52 5.53
N ASN A 267 5.30 -10.07 5.08
CA ASN A 267 5.52 -10.36 3.67
C ASN A 267 5.01 -11.74 3.32
N ALA A 268 3.96 -11.81 2.52
CA ALA A 268 3.26 -13.05 2.16
C ALA A 268 4.16 -14.15 1.55
N PHE A 269 5.32 -13.79 0.98
CA PHE A 269 6.28 -14.76 0.45
C PHE A 269 7.30 -15.23 1.48
N LEU A 270 7.43 -14.56 2.62
CA LEU A 270 8.38 -14.91 3.67
C LEU A 270 7.68 -15.51 4.89
N ASP A 271 6.43 -15.12 5.12
CA ASP A 271 5.64 -15.64 6.22
C ASP A 271 5.36 -17.13 6.08
N LEU A 272 5.24 -17.81 7.19
CA LEU A 272 4.95 -19.26 7.31
C LEU A 272 5.99 -20.16 6.60
N ARG A 273 7.17 -19.65 6.28
CA ARG A 273 8.25 -20.45 5.69
C ARG A 273 9.20 -20.97 6.76
N GLU A 274 9.41 -22.27 6.79
CA GLU A 274 10.41 -22.90 7.68
C GLU A 274 11.85 -22.45 7.37
N ASP A 275 12.15 -22.09 6.11
CA ASP A 275 13.48 -21.71 5.65
C ASP A 275 13.74 -20.19 5.67
N ILE A 276 12.86 -19.39 6.29
CA ILE A 276 12.94 -17.91 6.34
C ILE A 276 14.31 -17.42 6.83
N ALA A 277 14.90 -18.08 7.82
CA ALA A 277 16.23 -17.70 8.34
C ALA A 277 17.30 -17.79 7.25
N SER A 278 17.30 -18.87 6.47
CA SER A 278 18.24 -19.07 5.36
C SER A 278 18.01 -18.05 4.24
N LEU A 279 16.75 -17.69 3.97
CA LEU A 279 16.42 -16.67 2.96
C LEU A 279 16.90 -15.28 3.38
N VAL A 280 16.70 -14.90 4.63
CA VAL A 280 17.17 -13.60 5.17
C VAL A 280 18.70 -13.55 5.19
N GLU A 281 19.38 -14.64 5.56
CA GLU A 281 20.84 -14.74 5.51
C GLU A 281 21.37 -14.60 4.06
N ALA A 282 20.76 -15.30 3.11
CA ALA A 282 21.09 -15.20 1.68
C ALA A 282 20.85 -13.78 1.14
N ALA A 283 19.78 -13.11 1.56
CA ALA A 283 19.49 -11.73 1.22
C ALA A 283 20.59 -10.79 1.71
N VAL A 284 21.00 -10.91 2.97
CA VAL A 284 22.12 -10.12 3.52
C VAL A 284 23.42 -10.43 2.79
N GLY A 285 23.71 -11.68 2.46
CA GLY A 285 24.86 -12.06 1.64
C GLY A 285 24.89 -11.32 0.29
N THR A 286 23.72 -11.09 -0.27
CA THR A 286 23.56 -10.50 -1.62
C THR A 286 23.58 -8.97 -1.58
N VAL A 287 22.70 -8.34 -0.81
CA VAL A 287 22.50 -6.88 -0.82
C VAL A 287 23.13 -6.19 0.40
N GLY A 288 23.59 -6.93 1.38
CA GLY A 288 24.28 -6.37 2.55
C GLY A 288 25.50 -5.52 2.14
N ASN A 289 25.77 -4.51 2.92
CA ASN A 289 26.78 -3.48 2.64
C ASN A 289 26.48 -2.58 1.43
N ILE A 290 25.31 -2.67 0.79
CA ILE A 290 24.92 -1.65 -0.18
C ILE A 290 24.94 -0.28 0.51
N THR A 291 25.54 0.69 -0.13
CA THR A 291 25.70 2.03 0.43
C THR A 291 25.06 3.04 -0.49
N ILE A 292 24.17 3.85 0.06
CA ILE A 292 23.48 4.95 -0.63
C ILE A 292 23.78 6.23 0.14
N ASN A 293 24.28 7.24 -0.54
CA ASN A 293 24.44 8.56 0.06
C ASN A 293 23.13 9.31 0.01
N GLN A 294 22.76 9.93 1.10
CA GLN A 294 21.71 10.94 1.09
C GLN A 294 22.15 12.13 0.25
N PHE A 295 21.29 12.61 -0.61
CA PHE A 295 21.58 13.75 -1.47
C PHE A 295 20.30 14.43 -1.96
N SER A 296 20.45 15.68 -2.36
CA SER A 296 19.53 16.41 -3.21
C SER A 296 20.37 17.17 -4.23
N CYS A 297 20.06 17.02 -5.50
CA CYS A 297 20.84 17.57 -6.60
C CYS A 297 19.93 18.13 -7.68
N LYS A 298 20.11 19.42 -7.98
CA LYS A 298 19.50 20.05 -9.15
C LYS A 298 20.56 20.20 -10.23
N TRP A 299 20.33 19.52 -11.35
CA TRP A 299 21.34 19.38 -12.38
C TRP A 299 20.77 19.45 -13.79
N ARG A 300 21.67 19.42 -14.76
CA ARG A 300 21.33 19.58 -16.19
C ARG A 300 20.49 18.46 -16.78
N GLY A 301 20.37 17.33 -16.07
CA GLY A 301 19.62 16.15 -16.49
C GLY A 301 20.25 15.33 -17.59
N ASP A 302 19.90 14.04 -17.58
CA ASP A 302 20.22 13.07 -18.63
C ASP A 302 19.06 12.09 -18.79
N MET A 303 18.24 12.30 -19.81
CA MET A 303 17.03 11.54 -20.05
C MET A 303 17.27 10.05 -20.31
N ALA A 304 18.52 9.61 -20.49
CA ALA A 304 18.85 8.19 -20.66
C ALA A 304 19.16 7.48 -19.32
N VAL A 305 19.26 8.20 -18.22
CA VAL A 305 19.41 7.58 -16.89
C VAL A 305 18.09 7.01 -16.43
N GLU A 306 18.13 5.76 -15.99
CA GLU A 306 16.96 4.96 -15.67
C GLU A 306 16.85 4.72 -14.15
N VAL A 307 15.65 4.42 -13.68
CA VAL A 307 15.40 4.06 -12.28
C VAL A 307 16.35 2.96 -11.80
N GLY A 308 16.92 3.15 -10.62
CA GLY A 308 17.88 2.22 -10.02
C GLY A 308 19.26 2.22 -10.65
N ASP A 309 19.56 3.18 -11.51
CA ASP A 309 20.93 3.36 -12.04
C ASP A 309 21.84 3.99 -10.98
N LYS A 310 23.07 3.49 -10.91
CA LYS A 310 24.08 3.96 -9.99
C LYS A 310 24.72 5.24 -10.51
N LEU A 311 24.79 6.24 -9.65
CA LEU A 311 25.31 7.58 -9.96
C LEU A 311 26.52 7.91 -9.07
N ASP A 312 27.49 8.59 -9.64
CA ASP A 312 28.57 9.24 -8.91
C ASP A 312 28.40 10.76 -9.01
N LEU A 313 28.43 11.45 -7.88
CA LEU A 313 28.40 12.90 -7.83
C LEU A 313 29.73 13.43 -7.28
N THR A 314 30.30 14.43 -7.93
CA THR A 314 31.51 15.09 -7.47
C THR A 314 31.15 16.35 -6.68
N THR A 315 31.43 16.38 -5.40
CA THR A 315 31.18 17.53 -4.53
C THR A 315 32.08 18.73 -4.84
N LYS A 316 31.74 19.90 -4.31
CA LYS A 316 32.56 21.12 -4.46
C LYS A 316 34.01 20.94 -3.99
N ASN A 317 34.25 20.03 -3.05
CA ASN A 317 35.59 19.74 -2.51
C ASN A 317 36.27 18.52 -3.17
N ASN A 318 35.81 18.16 -4.37
CA ASN A 318 36.25 16.98 -5.11
C ASN A 318 36.04 15.64 -4.39
N GLY A 319 35.17 15.61 -3.37
CA GLY A 319 34.73 14.35 -2.76
C GLY A 319 33.79 13.63 -3.73
N LYS A 320 33.76 12.32 -3.62
CA LYS A 320 32.88 11.45 -4.41
C LYS A 320 31.73 10.97 -3.54
N VAL A 321 30.53 11.12 -4.06
CA VAL A 321 29.28 10.62 -3.47
C VAL A 321 28.68 9.61 -4.43
N THR A 322 28.46 8.37 -3.97
CA THR A 322 27.84 7.34 -4.79
C THR A 322 26.40 7.10 -4.32
N THR A 323 25.46 7.10 -5.24
CA THR A 323 24.03 6.95 -4.95
C THR A 323 23.32 6.21 -6.09
N TYR A 324 22.00 6.11 -6.03
CA TYR A 324 21.16 5.54 -7.08
C TYR A 324 20.03 6.50 -7.41
N LEU A 325 19.58 6.48 -8.66
CA LEU A 325 18.43 7.25 -9.09
C LEU A 325 17.15 6.53 -8.66
N LEU A 326 16.54 6.99 -7.57
CA LEU A 326 15.33 6.40 -6.99
C LEU A 326 14.17 7.38 -6.91
N ASN A 327 14.50 8.68 -6.77
CA ASN A 327 13.54 9.79 -6.82
C ASN A 327 14.10 10.89 -7.68
N ASP A 328 13.34 11.33 -8.67
CA ASP A 328 13.71 12.48 -9.47
C ASP A 328 12.50 13.12 -10.17
N SER A 329 12.70 14.33 -10.63
CA SER A 329 11.77 15.08 -11.45
C SER A 329 12.51 15.65 -12.66
N ILE A 330 12.11 15.20 -13.84
CA ILE A 330 12.61 15.71 -15.12
C ILE A 330 11.64 16.77 -15.61
N SER A 331 12.12 17.98 -15.86
CA SER A 331 11.35 19.10 -16.39
C SER A 331 11.84 19.50 -17.77
N TYR A 332 10.92 19.57 -18.72
CA TYR A 332 11.13 20.08 -20.06
C TYR A 332 10.21 21.28 -20.34
N ASN A 333 10.80 22.40 -20.72
CA ASN A 333 10.11 23.62 -21.16
C ASN A 333 10.83 24.31 -22.33
N GLY A 334 11.46 23.50 -23.21
CA GLY A 334 12.42 23.92 -24.22
C GLY A 334 13.87 23.67 -23.81
N ALA A 335 14.14 23.61 -22.51
CA ALA A 335 15.38 23.13 -21.91
C ALA A 335 15.09 21.89 -21.06
N LEU A 336 16.13 21.15 -20.69
CA LEU A 336 16.04 20.01 -19.76
C LEU A 336 16.68 20.40 -18.42
N GLU A 337 15.96 20.14 -17.35
CA GLU A 337 16.43 20.21 -15.98
C GLU A 337 15.98 18.97 -15.24
N GLU A 338 16.80 18.46 -14.33
CA GLU A 338 16.47 17.33 -13.49
C GLU A 338 16.82 17.63 -12.05
N SER A 339 15.89 17.28 -11.15
CA SER A 339 16.12 17.32 -9.71
C SER A 339 16.05 15.89 -9.21
N SER A 340 17.10 15.43 -8.57
CA SER A 340 17.21 14.05 -8.06
C SER A 340 17.50 14.09 -6.58
N GLU A 341 16.86 13.22 -5.81
CA GLU A 341 17.09 13.14 -4.36
C GLU A 341 16.96 11.72 -3.82
N TRP A 342 17.56 11.48 -2.70
CA TRP A 342 17.29 10.35 -1.83
C TRP A 342 17.55 10.75 -0.38
N LYS A 343 16.56 10.54 0.47
CA LYS A 343 16.60 10.79 1.91
C LYS A 343 16.39 9.49 2.65
N TYR A 344 16.93 9.42 3.84
CA TYR A 344 16.81 8.27 4.71
C TYR A 344 16.47 8.72 6.13
N THR A 345 15.35 8.26 6.62
CA THR A 345 15.01 8.32 8.04
C THR A 345 15.11 6.90 8.57
N GLU A 346 15.84 6.68 9.64
CA GLU A 346 15.98 5.36 10.23
C GLU A 346 14.60 4.90 10.73
N GLU A 347 14.17 3.74 10.29
CA GLU A 347 12.99 3.12 10.88
C GLU A 347 13.31 2.82 12.34
N GLU A 348 12.51 3.34 13.27
CA GLU A 348 12.62 2.95 14.66
C GLU A 348 12.38 1.44 14.75
N LYS A 349 13.24 0.76 15.52
CA LYS A 349 12.97 -0.60 15.95
C LYS A 349 11.65 -0.55 16.71
N VAL A 350 10.56 -0.88 16.02
CA VAL A 350 9.33 -1.19 16.73
C VAL A 350 9.67 -2.47 17.49
N ASP A 351 9.87 -2.33 18.79
CA ASP A 351 9.84 -3.50 19.66
C ASP A 351 8.56 -4.26 19.32
N SER A 352 8.60 -5.57 19.43
CA SER A 352 7.52 -6.51 19.11
C SER A 352 6.16 -6.22 19.76
N ASN A 353 6.01 -5.06 20.39
CA ASN A 353 4.75 -4.53 20.87
C ASN A 353 4.09 -3.74 19.73
N PRO A 354 3.00 -4.26 19.17
CA PRO A 354 2.25 -3.56 18.15
C PRO A 354 1.80 -2.19 18.67
N SER A 355 2.07 -1.14 17.92
CA SER A 355 1.75 0.24 18.31
C SER A 355 0.35 0.66 17.91
N THR A 356 -0.29 -0.09 17.03
CA THR A 356 -1.64 0.16 16.53
C THR A 356 -2.55 -1.04 16.81
N ILE A 357 -3.84 -0.80 16.94
CA ILE A 357 -4.85 -1.85 17.11
C ILE A 357 -4.80 -2.83 15.92
N GLY A 358 -4.52 -2.33 14.70
CA GLY A 358 -4.35 -3.15 13.51
C GLY A 358 -3.19 -4.13 13.60
N GLU A 359 -2.03 -3.66 14.07
CA GLU A 359 -0.86 -4.53 14.29
C GLU A 359 -1.12 -5.55 15.40
N ILE A 360 -1.82 -5.15 16.46
CA ILE A 360 -2.21 -6.06 17.55
C ILE A 360 -3.16 -7.15 17.03
N ILE A 361 -4.13 -6.77 16.22
CA ILE A 361 -5.08 -7.70 15.64
C ILE A 361 -4.37 -8.62 14.64
N LYS A 362 -3.55 -8.10 13.74
CA LYS A 362 -2.71 -8.91 12.85
C LYS A 362 -1.85 -9.89 13.64
N GLN A 363 -1.19 -9.45 14.71
CA GLN A 363 -0.40 -10.34 15.57
C GLN A 363 -1.24 -11.37 16.34
N THR A 364 -2.44 -10.99 16.78
CA THR A 364 -3.36 -11.93 17.45
C THR A 364 -3.87 -12.99 16.49
N TYR A 365 -4.09 -12.61 15.22
CA TYR A 365 -4.58 -13.49 14.17
C TYR A 365 -3.51 -14.36 13.53
N ALA A 366 -2.32 -13.82 13.34
CA ALA A 366 -1.21 -14.55 12.74
C ALA A 366 -0.74 -15.72 13.59
N ARG A 367 -1.16 -15.77 14.85
CA ARG A 367 -0.97 -16.95 15.72
C ARG A 367 -2.02 -18.03 15.53
N VAL A 368 -2.96 -17.82 14.59
CA VAL A 368 -3.77 -18.93 14.06
C VAL A 368 -2.97 -19.58 12.95
N ASP A 369 -2.37 -20.72 13.20
CA ASP A 369 -1.77 -21.50 12.15
C ASP A 369 -2.87 -22.09 11.26
N LYS A 370 -3.09 -21.46 10.09
CA LYS A 370 -4.07 -21.90 9.11
C LYS A 370 -3.71 -23.28 8.52
N ALA A 371 -2.43 -23.67 8.51
CA ALA A 371 -1.97 -24.94 7.95
C ALA A 371 -2.22 -26.12 8.90
N GLU A 372 -2.05 -25.92 10.21
CA GLU A 372 -2.25 -26.96 11.23
C GLU A 372 -3.56 -26.81 12.01
N LYS A 373 -4.34 -25.75 11.77
CA LYS A 373 -5.54 -25.38 12.56
C LYS A 373 -5.25 -25.21 14.06
N THR A 374 -4.02 -24.90 14.41
CA THR A 374 -3.61 -24.56 15.76
C THR A 374 -3.68 -23.06 15.96
N VAL A 375 -4.23 -22.64 17.10
CA VAL A 375 -4.34 -21.24 17.46
C VAL A 375 -3.66 -21.02 18.78
N GLU A 376 -2.61 -20.25 18.79
CA GLU A 376 -2.05 -19.69 20.00
C GLU A 376 -2.63 -18.28 20.21
N ILE A 377 -3.65 -18.15 21.05
CA ILE A 377 -4.16 -16.83 21.45
C ILE A 377 -3.18 -16.28 22.49
N VAL A 378 -2.23 -15.51 22.05
CA VAL A 378 -1.42 -14.73 22.97
C VAL A 378 -2.12 -13.40 23.21
N ALA A 379 -2.69 -13.26 24.38
CA ALA A 379 -3.11 -11.95 24.86
C ALA A 379 -1.86 -11.05 24.91
N SER A 380 -1.82 -10.01 24.07
CA SER A 380 -0.73 -9.04 24.08
C SER A 380 -0.61 -8.42 25.46
N GLU A 381 0.60 -8.37 26.01
CA GLU A 381 0.87 -7.87 27.38
C GLU A 381 0.71 -6.34 27.54
N THR A 382 0.34 -5.60 26.53
CA THR A 382 0.21 -4.14 26.60
C THR A 382 -1.15 -3.70 27.08
N ASN A 383 -1.21 -3.15 28.29
CA ASN A 383 -2.43 -2.77 29.01
C ASN A 383 -3.30 -1.70 28.31
N ALA A 384 -2.73 -0.83 27.47
CA ALA A 384 -3.46 0.26 26.82
C ALA A 384 -4.35 -0.18 25.63
N ASN A 385 -4.10 -1.36 25.06
CA ASN A 385 -4.74 -1.79 23.82
C ASN A 385 -5.67 -3.00 24.00
N LYS A 386 -5.75 -3.57 25.19
CA LYS A 386 -6.59 -4.74 25.50
C LYS A 386 -8.08 -4.47 25.30
N ASP A 387 -8.53 -3.28 25.70
CA ASP A 387 -9.94 -2.88 25.59
C ASP A 387 -10.37 -2.68 24.13
N ALA A 388 -9.44 -2.33 23.26
CA ALA A 388 -9.69 -2.11 21.83
C ALA A 388 -9.70 -3.43 21.04
N ILE A 389 -8.84 -4.40 21.38
CA ILE A 389 -8.85 -5.75 20.79
C ILE A 389 -10.16 -6.45 21.09
N SER A 390 -10.63 -6.34 22.34
CA SER A 390 -11.85 -6.98 22.76
C SER A 390 -13.12 -6.44 22.05
N SER A 391 -13.14 -5.16 21.71
CA SER A 391 -14.26 -4.58 20.93
C SER A 391 -14.23 -4.98 19.45
N LEU A 392 -13.07 -5.36 18.92
CA LEU A 392 -12.90 -5.78 17.53
C LEU A 392 -13.11 -7.28 17.32
N GLN A 393 -12.98 -8.10 18.34
CA GLN A 393 -13.24 -9.55 18.29
C GLN A 393 -14.73 -9.88 18.18
N MET A 394 -15.61 -8.95 18.55
CA MET A 394 -17.02 -9.06 18.19
C MET A 394 -17.17 -8.72 16.71
N SER A 395 -17.59 -9.69 15.89
CA SER A 395 -17.64 -9.53 14.45
C SER A 395 -18.34 -8.24 14.03
N THR A 396 -17.83 -7.56 13.04
CA THR A 396 -18.45 -6.35 12.46
C THR A 396 -19.91 -6.62 12.06
N GLU A 397 -20.26 -7.85 11.73
CA GLU A 397 -21.62 -8.26 11.41
C GLU A 397 -22.49 -8.40 12.66
N SER A 398 -21.98 -8.93 13.76
CA SER A 398 -22.70 -9.01 15.05
C SER A 398 -22.88 -7.62 15.66
N ILE A 399 -21.88 -6.76 15.54
CA ILE A 399 -21.97 -5.34 15.94
C ILE A 399 -22.97 -4.61 15.03
N ASN A 400 -22.94 -4.81 13.72
CA ASN A 400 -23.90 -4.22 12.78
C ASN A 400 -25.32 -4.76 12.99
N ALA A 401 -25.49 -6.03 13.36
CA ALA A 401 -26.79 -6.60 13.68
C ALA A 401 -27.32 -6.06 15.03
N ALA A 402 -26.48 -5.99 16.05
CA ALA A 402 -26.81 -5.38 17.34
C ALA A 402 -27.08 -3.87 17.20
N VAL A 403 -26.27 -3.16 16.42
CA VAL A 403 -26.45 -1.73 16.10
C VAL A 403 -27.70 -1.48 15.29
N LYS A 404 -28.01 -2.30 14.26
CA LYS A 404 -29.28 -2.19 13.52
C LYS A 404 -30.52 -2.44 14.37
N SER A 405 -30.43 -3.30 15.39
CA SER A 405 -31.52 -3.52 16.33
C SER A 405 -31.69 -2.39 17.36
N VAL A 406 -30.64 -1.59 17.57
CA VAL A 406 -30.60 -0.44 18.49
C VAL A 406 -30.70 0.90 17.75
N GLU A 407 -30.91 0.89 16.44
CA GLU A 407 -30.88 2.07 15.53
C GLU A 407 -31.83 3.22 15.89
N SER A 408 -32.68 3.04 16.91
CA SER A 408 -33.61 4.11 17.30
C SER A 408 -33.11 5.06 18.38
N ASN A 409 -31.96 4.83 19.03
CA ASN A 409 -31.64 5.67 20.20
C ASN A 409 -30.21 6.19 20.34
N THR A 410 -29.37 6.03 19.35
CA THR A 410 -27.98 6.37 19.53
C THR A 410 -27.31 6.96 18.28
N ALA A 411 -28.00 7.88 17.57
CA ALA A 411 -27.41 8.54 16.41
C ALA A 411 -26.03 9.15 16.75
N GLU A 412 -25.88 9.73 17.94
CA GLU A 412 -24.61 10.31 18.41
C GLU A 412 -23.62 9.26 18.90
N LEU A 413 -24.09 8.20 19.58
CA LEU A 413 -23.26 7.06 19.98
C LEU A 413 -22.90 6.18 18.79
N ILE A 414 -23.81 6.03 17.81
CA ILE A 414 -23.60 5.33 16.55
C ILE A 414 -22.68 6.13 15.64
N GLU A 415 -22.80 7.45 15.59
CA GLU A 415 -21.91 8.31 14.79
C GLU A 415 -20.48 8.29 15.36
N ASN A 416 -20.33 8.31 16.69
CA ASN A 416 -19.06 8.14 17.36
C ASN A 416 -18.52 6.71 17.20
N LEU A 417 -19.34 5.68 17.42
CA LEU A 417 -18.94 4.28 17.25
C LEU A 417 -18.66 3.93 15.78
N ASN A 418 -19.44 4.44 14.83
CA ASN A 418 -19.18 4.29 13.40
C ASN A 418 -17.98 5.10 12.95
N SER A 419 -17.72 6.26 13.55
CA SER A 419 -16.50 7.03 13.35
C SER A 419 -15.28 6.28 13.88
N ASP A 420 -15.39 5.71 15.07
CA ASP A 420 -14.35 4.91 15.70
C ASP A 420 -14.15 3.58 14.96
N ILE A 421 -15.21 2.90 14.56
CA ILE A 421 -15.19 1.68 13.72
C ILE A 421 -14.68 1.99 12.30
N ALA A 422 -15.05 3.12 11.72
CA ALA A 422 -14.55 3.52 10.40
C ALA A 422 -13.08 3.97 10.45
N THR A 423 -12.65 4.55 11.56
CA THR A 423 -11.25 4.88 11.82
C THR A 423 -10.45 3.60 12.07
N LEU A 424 -10.96 2.70 12.88
CA LEU A 424 -10.40 1.38 13.16
C LEU A 424 -10.39 0.49 11.91
N SER A 425 -11.46 0.51 11.09
CA SER A 425 -11.54 -0.23 9.82
C SER A 425 -10.60 0.32 8.74
N LYS A 426 -10.21 1.59 8.82
CA LYS A 426 -9.17 2.16 7.95
C LYS A 426 -7.75 1.85 8.42
N GLU A 427 -7.59 1.59 9.70
CA GLU A 427 -6.30 1.24 10.32
C GLU A 427 -6.09 -0.29 10.37
N VAL A 428 -7.15 -1.08 10.29
CA VAL A 428 -7.14 -2.54 10.36
C VAL A 428 -7.60 -3.11 9.03
N GLU A 429 -6.69 -3.34 8.11
CA GLU A 429 -6.93 -4.04 6.85
C GLU A 429 -7.09 -5.57 7.02
N ALA A 430 -7.01 -6.09 8.23
CA ALA A 430 -7.22 -7.50 8.49
C ALA A 430 -8.72 -7.83 8.50
N LYS A 431 -9.16 -8.62 7.54
CA LYS A 431 -10.49 -9.22 7.51
C LYS A 431 -10.58 -10.35 8.53
N ILE A 432 -10.93 -9.98 9.76
CA ILE A 432 -11.18 -10.94 10.81
C ILE A 432 -12.63 -11.39 10.72
N THR A 433 -12.89 -12.64 10.41
CA THR A 433 -14.22 -13.21 10.42
C THR A 433 -14.55 -13.84 11.78
N ALA A 434 -15.84 -13.84 12.16
CA ALA A 434 -16.31 -14.56 13.35
C ALA A 434 -15.96 -16.06 13.27
N GLU A 435 -15.84 -16.61 12.07
CA GLU A 435 -15.49 -18.00 11.82
C GLU A 435 -14.01 -18.26 12.14
N ASP A 436 -13.10 -17.36 11.77
CA ASP A 436 -11.67 -17.47 12.08
C ASP A 436 -11.41 -17.45 13.59
N VAL A 437 -12.08 -16.54 14.34
CA VAL A 437 -12.00 -16.51 15.82
C VAL A 437 -12.55 -17.79 16.43
N SER A 438 -13.68 -18.28 15.92
CA SER A 438 -14.31 -19.51 16.43
C SER A 438 -13.41 -20.72 16.21
N ILE A 439 -12.74 -20.83 15.05
CA ILE A 439 -11.79 -21.92 14.76
C ILE A 439 -10.60 -21.83 15.71
N ALA A 440 -10.12 -20.63 15.96
CA ALA A 440 -9.02 -20.36 16.84
C ALA A 440 -9.29 -20.84 18.26
N ILE A 441 -10.34 -20.32 18.85
CA ILE A 441 -10.74 -20.66 20.22
C ILE A 441 -11.01 -22.15 20.37
N LYS A 442 -11.71 -22.74 19.42
CA LYS A 442 -12.01 -24.18 19.41
C LYS A 442 -10.76 -25.04 19.41
N SER A 443 -9.73 -24.66 18.65
CA SER A 443 -8.48 -25.41 18.60
C SER A 443 -7.77 -25.45 19.96
N GLU A 444 -7.74 -24.34 20.69
CA GLU A 444 -7.17 -24.30 22.05
C GLU A 444 -7.99 -25.12 23.04
N LEU A 445 -9.31 -25.04 22.98
CA LEU A 445 -10.20 -25.84 23.81
C LEU A 445 -10.05 -27.34 23.50
N ASP A 446 -9.94 -27.72 22.22
CA ASP A 446 -9.71 -29.10 21.77
C ASP A 446 -8.33 -29.64 22.20
N ASN A 447 -7.33 -28.76 22.41
CA ASN A 447 -6.00 -29.08 22.93
C ASN A 447 -5.94 -29.23 24.46
N GLY A 448 -7.08 -29.17 25.15
CA GLY A 448 -7.20 -29.43 26.58
C GLY A 448 -7.18 -28.18 27.47
N VAL A 449 -7.20 -27.00 26.87
CA VAL A 449 -7.42 -25.73 27.61
C VAL A 449 -8.92 -25.60 27.85
N SER A 450 -9.38 -25.65 29.10
CA SER A 450 -10.81 -25.61 29.43
C SER A 450 -11.44 -24.22 29.23
N LYS A 451 -10.63 -23.17 29.26
CA LYS A 451 -11.05 -21.79 28.96
C LYS A 451 -9.84 -20.87 28.72
N VAL A 452 -10.03 -19.90 27.89
CA VAL A 452 -9.07 -18.80 27.67
C VAL A 452 -9.67 -17.53 28.27
N THR A 453 -8.99 -16.89 29.22
CA THR A 453 -9.46 -15.67 29.87
C THR A 453 -8.41 -14.58 29.73
N THR A 454 -8.83 -13.41 29.22
CA THR A 454 -7.98 -12.22 29.15
C THR A 454 -8.07 -11.42 30.46
N GLU A 455 -7.05 -10.62 30.76
CA GLU A 455 -7.08 -9.71 31.94
C GLU A 455 -8.20 -8.66 31.85
N THR A 456 -8.75 -8.41 30.67
CA THR A 456 -9.84 -7.46 30.44
C THR A 456 -11.22 -8.05 30.63
N GLY A 457 -11.31 -9.36 30.96
CA GLY A 457 -12.58 -10.00 31.32
C GLY A 457 -13.25 -10.73 30.17
N PHE A 458 -12.50 -11.11 29.12
CA PHE A 458 -12.98 -11.98 28.06
C PHE A 458 -12.65 -13.42 28.42
N THR A 459 -13.64 -14.29 28.38
CA THR A 459 -13.48 -15.70 28.60
C THR A 459 -14.06 -16.45 27.41
N PHE A 460 -13.25 -17.31 26.79
CA PHE A 460 -13.66 -18.24 25.74
C PHE A 460 -13.62 -19.65 26.32
N ASP A 461 -14.74 -20.36 26.25
CA ASP A 461 -14.86 -21.74 26.69
C ASP A 461 -15.84 -22.53 25.78
N GLU A 462 -16.20 -23.74 26.17
CA GLU A 462 -17.14 -24.59 25.44
C GLU A 462 -18.55 -23.98 25.28
N ASN A 463 -18.90 -22.94 26.04
CA ASN A 463 -20.19 -22.27 25.98
C ASN A 463 -20.12 -20.96 25.17
N GLY A 464 -18.96 -20.63 24.54
CA GLY A 464 -18.79 -19.46 23.71
C GLY A 464 -17.91 -18.38 24.35
N LEU A 465 -18.24 -17.11 24.07
CA LEU A 465 -17.52 -15.95 24.58
C LEU A 465 -18.31 -15.30 25.71
N THR A 466 -17.70 -15.15 26.87
CA THR A 466 -18.20 -14.37 27.98
C THR A 466 -17.37 -13.10 28.17
N ILE A 467 -18.02 -11.95 28.24
CA ILE A 467 -17.39 -10.65 28.53
C ILE A 467 -17.86 -10.20 29.92
N SER A 468 -16.94 -10.26 30.89
CA SER A 468 -17.24 -9.89 32.27
C SER A 468 -15.96 -9.41 32.95
N LYS A 469 -15.97 -8.20 33.49
CA LYS A 469 -14.84 -7.64 34.24
C LYS A 469 -15.12 -7.77 35.75
N THR A 470 -14.12 -8.15 36.51
CA THR A 470 -14.22 -8.23 37.97
C THR A 470 -14.74 -6.91 38.56
N GLY A 471 -15.84 -6.96 39.28
CA GLY A 471 -16.52 -5.79 39.85
C GLY A 471 -17.51 -5.09 38.91
N SER A 472 -17.77 -5.61 37.73
CA SER A 472 -18.87 -5.16 36.86
C SER A 472 -20.14 -5.92 37.20
N GLU A 473 -21.25 -5.20 37.28
CA GLU A 473 -22.60 -5.77 37.37
C GLU A 473 -23.09 -6.33 36.03
N MET A 474 -22.36 -6.04 34.95
CA MET A 474 -22.74 -6.44 33.59
C MET A 474 -21.89 -7.61 33.07
N THR A 475 -22.57 -8.57 32.44
CA THR A 475 -21.93 -9.68 31.73
C THR A 475 -22.60 -9.82 30.35
N THR A 476 -21.79 -10.01 29.31
CA THR A 476 -22.30 -10.34 27.96
C THR A 476 -21.81 -11.72 27.57
N THR A 477 -22.69 -12.55 27.06
CA THR A 477 -22.36 -13.84 26.45
C THR A 477 -22.67 -13.83 24.97
N VAL A 478 -21.82 -14.48 24.19
CA VAL A 478 -22.00 -14.72 22.76
C VAL A 478 -21.75 -16.20 22.51
N ASP A 479 -22.77 -16.89 22.06
CA ASP A 479 -22.75 -18.33 21.82
C ASP A 479 -23.49 -18.68 20.52
N GLU A 480 -23.73 -19.97 20.26
CA GLU A 480 -24.43 -20.45 19.07
C GLU A 480 -25.90 -20.01 19.01
N ASP A 481 -26.50 -19.66 20.13
CA ASP A 481 -27.88 -19.19 20.22
C ASP A 481 -28.02 -17.67 20.00
N GLY A 482 -26.91 -16.90 20.17
CA GLY A 482 -26.91 -15.46 19.92
C GLY A 482 -26.10 -14.66 20.93
N ILE A 483 -26.60 -13.47 21.25
CA ILE A 483 -25.98 -12.55 22.20
C ILE A 483 -26.95 -12.32 23.36
N SER A 484 -26.48 -12.51 24.60
CA SER A 484 -27.21 -12.19 25.81
C SER A 484 -26.42 -11.23 26.72
N VAL A 485 -27.10 -10.24 27.26
CA VAL A 485 -26.53 -9.30 28.24
C VAL A 485 -27.26 -9.48 29.58
N TYR A 486 -26.50 -9.66 30.62
CA TYR A 486 -26.98 -9.83 31.99
C TYR A 486 -26.55 -8.65 32.87
N LYS A 487 -27.43 -8.25 33.77
CA LYS A 487 -27.12 -7.35 34.85
C LYS A 487 -27.44 -8.03 36.18
N ASP A 488 -26.47 -8.16 37.08
CA ASP A 488 -26.59 -8.85 38.35
C ASP A 488 -27.13 -10.30 38.26
N GLY A 489 -26.91 -10.93 37.11
CA GLY A 489 -27.37 -12.28 36.81
C GLY A 489 -28.72 -12.37 36.11
N ASP A 490 -29.47 -11.27 36.00
CA ASP A 490 -30.73 -11.21 35.25
C ASP A 490 -30.48 -10.83 33.80
N GLU A 491 -31.04 -11.55 32.85
CA GLU A 491 -30.95 -11.25 31.43
C GLU A 491 -31.71 -9.96 31.10
N VAL A 492 -31.02 -8.93 30.62
CA VAL A 492 -31.60 -7.62 30.31
C VAL A 492 -31.74 -7.35 28.81
N LEU A 493 -30.97 -8.09 27.99
CA LEU A 493 -31.10 -8.07 26.54
C LEU A 493 -30.68 -9.43 25.98
N THR A 494 -31.43 -9.93 25.01
CA THR A 494 -31.03 -11.07 24.18
C THR A 494 -31.32 -10.80 22.71
N ALA A 495 -30.41 -11.19 21.83
CA ALA A 495 -30.54 -11.09 20.38
C ALA A 495 -30.18 -12.45 19.75
N ASN A 496 -31.14 -13.10 19.13
CA ASN A 496 -31.01 -14.42 18.54
C ASN A 496 -31.81 -14.56 17.23
N ASN A 497 -31.90 -15.77 16.69
CA ASN A 497 -32.62 -16.06 15.44
C ASN A 497 -34.15 -15.77 15.49
N LYS A 498 -34.71 -15.46 16.66
CA LYS A 498 -36.12 -15.10 16.86
C LYS A 498 -36.33 -13.58 16.95
N GLY A 499 -35.24 -12.83 17.06
CA GLY A 499 -35.27 -11.38 17.19
C GLY A 499 -34.48 -10.87 18.40
N VAL A 500 -34.80 -9.64 18.79
CA VAL A 500 -34.20 -8.97 19.95
C VAL A 500 -35.25 -8.74 21.03
N VAL A 501 -34.95 -9.16 22.25
CA VAL A 501 -35.76 -8.88 23.44
C VAL A 501 -34.91 -8.06 24.38
N ALA A 502 -35.41 -6.91 24.83
CA ALA A 502 -34.83 -6.09 25.86
C ALA A 502 -35.89 -5.80 26.94
N TYR A 503 -35.52 -5.87 28.22
CA TYR A 503 -36.47 -5.59 29.31
C TYR A 503 -36.81 -4.12 29.42
N ASP A 504 -35.81 -3.24 29.17
CA ASP A 504 -36.03 -1.79 29.10
C ASP A 504 -35.34 -1.25 27.85
N LEU A 505 -36.12 -0.56 27.02
CA LEU A 505 -35.62 0.11 25.83
C LEU A 505 -35.87 1.62 25.93
N HIS A 506 -34.83 2.39 26.20
CA HIS A 506 -34.88 3.84 26.24
C HIS A 506 -34.50 4.43 24.89
N ALA A 507 -35.52 4.72 24.06
CA ALA A 507 -35.32 5.46 22.83
C ALA A 507 -35.19 6.96 23.11
N LYS A 508 -34.02 7.57 22.85
CA LYS A 508 -33.79 9.01 23.15
C LYS A 508 -34.52 9.94 22.17
N THR A 509 -34.80 9.50 20.96
CA THR A 509 -35.45 10.32 19.92
C THR A 509 -36.70 9.65 19.39
N TYR A 510 -36.58 8.47 18.82
CA TYR A 510 -37.72 7.71 18.28
C TYR A 510 -37.38 6.22 18.15
N LEU A 511 -38.41 5.39 18.05
CA LEU A 511 -38.34 3.97 17.75
C LEU A 511 -39.07 3.70 16.44
N ILE A 512 -38.39 3.12 15.45
CA ILE A 512 -39.02 2.66 14.19
C ILE A 512 -39.35 1.17 14.33
N ILE A 513 -40.59 0.81 14.02
CA ILE A 513 -41.01 -0.58 13.96
C ILE A 513 -41.49 -0.88 12.52
N GLY A 514 -40.79 -1.79 11.87
CA GLY A 514 -40.94 -2.03 10.45
C GLY A 514 -40.49 -0.83 9.59
N GLU A 515 -41.07 -0.67 8.40
CA GLU A 515 -40.71 0.42 7.49
C GLU A 515 -41.65 1.61 7.57
N THR A 516 -42.74 1.51 8.35
CA THR A 516 -43.86 2.41 8.26
C THR A 516 -44.30 3.06 9.55
N SER A 517 -43.80 2.63 10.69
CA SER A 517 -44.23 3.13 11.99
C SER A 517 -43.09 3.67 12.82
N ARG A 518 -43.27 4.86 13.39
CA ARG A 518 -42.30 5.53 14.27
C ARG A 518 -42.97 5.95 15.57
N PHE A 519 -42.40 5.58 16.71
CA PHE A 519 -42.77 6.08 18.02
C PHE A 519 -41.81 7.19 18.38
N GLU A 520 -42.32 8.37 18.71
CA GLU A 520 -41.51 9.51 19.15
C GLU A 520 -42.31 10.40 20.12
N ASP A 521 -41.58 11.17 20.92
CA ASP A 521 -42.17 12.18 21.77
C ASP A 521 -42.48 13.43 20.95
N TYR A 522 -43.65 14.01 21.19
CA TYR A 522 -44.06 15.26 20.58
C TYR A 522 -44.74 16.15 21.63
N GLU A 523 -44.69 17.43 21.42
CA GLU A 523 -45.39 18.40 22.29
C GLU A 523 -46.75 18.75 21.70
N LYS A 524 -47.80 18.67 22.55
CA LYS A 524 -49.10 19.14 22.22
C LYS A 524 -49.74 19.81 23.41
N ASP A 525 -50.21 21.03 23.24
CA ASP A 525 -50.86 21.86 24.27
C ASP A 525 -49.96 22.12 25.47
N GLY A 526 -48.60 22.17 25.30
CA GLY A 526 -47.62 22.38 26.37
C GLY A 526 -47.27 21.12 27.16
N GLU A 527 -47.79 19.95 26.75
CA GLU A 527 -47.49 18.67 27.40
C GLU A 527 -46.70 17.76 26.45
N GLN A 528 -45.68 17.09 26.99
CA GLN A 528 -44.93 16.05 26.28
C GLN A 528 -45.76 14.77 26.22
N ARG A 529 -45.88 14.21 25.05
CA ARG A 529 -46.66 12.98 24.76
C ARG A 529 -45.85 12.07 23.83
N THR A 530 -45.98 10.77 23.98
CA THR A 530 -45.43 9.79 23.06
C THR A 530 -46.52 9.37 22.05
N GLY A 531 -46.23 9.43 20.79
CA GLY A 531 -47.17 9.06 19.70
C GLY A 531 -46.58 8.04 18.75
N CYS A 532 -47.46 7.26 18.12
CA CYS A 532 -47.08 6.41 17.01
C CYS A 532 -47.43 7.13 15.69
N PHE A 533 -46.46 7.38 14.88
CA PHE A 533 -46.63 8.09 13.62
C PHE A 533 -46.43 7.15 12.44
N TRP A 534 -47.27 7.27 11.44
CA TRP A 534 -47.09 6.62 10.15
C TRP A 534 -46.07 7.42 9.34
N ILE A 535 -44.90 6.82 9.05
CA ILE A 535 -43.85 7.50 8.30
C ILE A 535 -43.88 7.20 6.79
N GLY A 536 -44.88 6.43 6.35
CA GLY A 536 -45.26 6.24 4.95
C GLY A 536 -44.25 5.44 4.14
N GLY A 537 -44.73 4.32 3.57
CA GLY A 537 -44.15 3.82 2.34
C GLY A 537 -44.65 4.71 1.20
N GLY A 538 -43.92 5.72 0.80
CA GLY A 538 -44.19 6.43 -0.44
C GLY A 538 -43.82 5.55 -1.62
N ASN A 539 -44.73 5.44 -2.63
CA ASN A 539 -44.48 4.79 -3.91
C ASN A 539 -43.20 5.30 -4.59
#